data_157425ec1051048606b64ff5787d1f2c
#
_entry.id   157425ec1051048606b64ff5787d1f2c
#
_cell.length_a   1.000
_cell.length_b   1.000
_cell.length_c   1.000
_cell.angle_alpha   90.00
_cell.angle_beta   90.00
_cell.angle_gamma   90.00
#
_symmetry.space_group_name_H-M   'P 1'
#
loop_
_entity.id
_entity.type
_entity.pdbx_description
1 polymer ?
#
loop_
_entity_poly.entity_id
_entity_poly.type
_entity_poly.pdbx_seq_one_letter_code
_entity_poly.pdbx_strand_id
1 'polypeptide(L)'
;MLTGTVKGKQRQQVLSGLADGSINILVGTHAIIEDQVLFQHLGLAVIDEQHRFGVAQRAALWAKSERPPHILVMTATPIPRTLAMTLYGDLDVSVIDELPPGRKPVLTLHKYDNQMASLYAGITQQVNEGRQVYIVFPLIEENKKMDLKNLEEGYEQLCRIFPQFKLSKVHGQMKPKEKEAEMEKFVTGKTQILVATTVIEVGVNVPNASVMVILDAQRFGLSQLHQLRGRVGRGARQSYCILVTGYQLSEDTKKRIDIMCDTNDGFRIAEADLKLRGPGDLEGTQQSGMAFDL
;
A
#
# COMPACT_ATOMS: atom_id res chain seq x y z
N MET A 1 12.66 5.61 -19.22
CA MET A 1 11.66 5.85 -18.16
C MET A 1 10.91 7.15 -18.45
N LEU A 2 9.57 7.19 -18.26
CA LEU A 2 8.72 8.36 -18.48
C LEU A 2 7.85 8.65 -17.26
N THR A 3 8.05 9.80 -16.63
CA THR A 3 7.28 10.28 -15.48
C THR A 3 6.90 11.73 -15.69
N GLY A 4 6.00 12.29 -14.91
CA GLY A 4 5.62 13.71 -14.98
C GLY A 4 6.77 14.69 -14.70
N THR A 5 7.88 14.22 -14.12
CA THR A 5 9.09 15.04 -13.89
C THR A 5 10.04 15.08 -15.07
N VAL A 6 9.93 14.15 -16.03
CA VAL A 6 10.77 14.10 -17.23
C VAL A 6 10.27 15.16 -18.23
N LYS A 7 11.10 16.17 -18.53
CA LYS A 7 10.76 17.34 -19.36
C LYS A 7 11.83 17.60 -20.45
N GLY A 8 11.51 18.49 -21.38
CA GLY A 8 12.45 19.00 -22.39
C GLY A 8 13.03 17.92 -23.30
N LYS A 9 14.32 18.04 -23.63
CA LYS A 9 15.02 17.14 -24.56
C LYS A 9 14.92 15.67 -24.20
N GLN A 10 15.03 15.33 -22.90
CA GLN A 10 14.95 13.94 -22.45
C GLN A 10 13.57 13.33 -22.73
N ARG A 11 12.49 14.10 -22.48
CA ARG A 11 11.13 13.64 -22.82
C ARG A 11 11.00 13.42 -24.32
N GLN A 12 11.49 14.36 -25.13
CA GLN A 12 11.40 14.30 -26.57
C GLN A 12 12.15 13.09 -27.16
N GLN A 13 13.34 12.78 -26.62
CA GLN A 13 14.10 11.57 -26.99
C GLN A 13 13.33 10.27 -26.68
N VAL A 14 12.65 10.21 -25.54
CA VAL A 14 11.83 9.04 -25.18
C VAL A 14 10.65 8.92 -26.16
N LEU A 15 9.94 10.02 -26.44
CA LEU A 15 8.79 10.02 -27.33
C LEU A 15 9.16 9.62 -28.77
N SER A 16 10.26 10.19 -29.33
CA SER A 16 10.73 9.80 -30.65
C SER A 16 11.17 8.34 -30.72
N GLY A 17 11.91 7.86 -29.71
CA GLY A 17 12.36 6.47 -29.68
C GLY A 17 11.24 5.44 -29.51
N LEU A 18 10.09 5.83 -28.96
CA LEU A 18 8.90 4.98 -28.94
C LEU A 18 8.19 4.95 -30.30
N ALA A 19 8.13 6.11 -30.98
CA ALA A 19 7.47 6.24 -32.26
C ALA A 19 8.24 5.55 -33.38
N ASP A 20 9.58 5.58 -33.32
CA ASP A 20 10.44 4.93 -34.31
C ASP A 20 10.82 3.48 -33.98
N GLY A 21 10.42 2.99 -32.78
CA GLY A 21 10.65 1.61 -32.32
C GLY A 21 12.08 1.35 -31.82
N SER A 22 12.93 2.35 -31.67
CA SER A 22 14.26 2.20 -31.06
C SER A 22 14.21 1.92 -29.54
N ILE A 23 13.07 2.24 -28.89
CA ILE A 23 12.78 1.91 -27.50
C ILE A 23 11.73 0.81 -27.43
N ASN A 24 12.14 -0.37 -26.98
CA ASN A 24 11.28 -1.55 -26.90
C ASN A 24 10.55 -1.69 -25.55
N ILE A 25 11.06 -1.11 -24.47
CA ILE A 25 10.47 -1.19 -23.12
C ILE A 25 10.39 0.20 -22.52
N LEU A 26 9.18 0.62 -22.18
CA LEU A 26 8.93 1.85 -21.44
C LEU A 26 8.43 1.53 -20.03
N VAL A 27 9.07 2.13 -19.04
CA VAL A 27 8.61 2.11 -17.64
C VAL A 27 8.24 3.53 -17.24
N GLY A 28 7.10 3.71 -16.58
CA GLY A 28 6.70 5.05 -16.16
C GLY A 28 5.42 5.05 -15.33
N THR A 29 4.92 6.24 -15.09
CA THR A 29 3.68 6.50 -14.35
C THR A 29 2.54 6.83 -15.32
N HIS A 30 1.48 7.46 -14.86
CA HIS A 30 0.35 7.93 -15.68
C HIS A 30 0.78 8.76 -16.92
N ALA A 31 2.00 9.31 -16.93
CA ALA A 31 2.54 10.02 -18.08
C ALA A 31 2.62 9.17 -19.36
N ILE A 32 2.56 7.83 -19.26
CA ILE A 32 2.55 6.91 -20.40
C ILE A 32 1.23 6.98 -21.19
N ILE A 33 0.12 7.34 -20.52
CA ILE A 33 -1.22 7.34 -21.11
C ILE A 33 -1.47 8.62 -21.92
N GLU A 34 -0.70 9.68 -21.70
CA GLU A 34 -0.87 10.96 -22.40
C GLU A 34 -0.91 10.76 -23.92
N ASP A 35 -1.76 11.51 -24.62
CA ASP A 35 -2.00 11.37 -26.07
C ASP A 35 -0.73 11.51 -26.91
N GLN A 36 0.23 12.31 -26.42
CA GLN A 36 1.52 12.53 -27.09
C GLN A 36 2.44 11.29 -27.09
N VAL A 37 2.15 10.29 -26.28
CA VAL A 37 2.94 9.06 -26.22
C VAL A 37 2.43 8.09 -27.28
N LEU A 38 3.15 8.00 -28.38
CA LEU A 38 2.85 7.12 -29.50
C LEU A 38 3.83 5.95 -29.51
N PHE A 39 3.32 4.75 -29.73
CA PHE A 39 4.13 3.54 -29.88
C PHE A 39 4.11 3.07 -31.33
N GLN A 40 5.25 2.64 -31.87
CA GLN A 40 5.29 2.02 -33.17
C GLN A 40 4.45 0.74 -33.20
N HIS A 41 4.65 -0.13 -32.22
CA HIS A 41 3.91 -1.38 -32.03
C HIS A 41 3.82 -1.72 -30.54
N LEU A 42 2.73 -1.35 -29.88
CA LEU A 42 2.50 -1.74 -28.49
C LEU A 42 1.95 -3.17 -28.44
N GLY A 43 2.74 -4.12 -27.99
CA GLY A 43 2.33 -5.53 -27.87
C GLY A 43 1.84 -5.94 -26.50
N LEU A 44 2.41 -5.35 -25.42
CA LEU A 44 2.06 -5.68 -24.04
C LEU A 44 2.08 -4.43 -23.17
N ALA A 45 1.04 -4.25 -22.37
CA ALA A 45 0.98 -3.26 -21.29
C ALA A 45 0.81 -3.96 -19.94
N VAL A 46 1.70 -3.66 -19.00
CA VAL A 46 1.66 -4.18 -17.63
C VAL A 46 1.27 -3.04 -16.70
N ILE A 47 0.18 -3.20 -15.95
CA ILE A 47 -0.37 -2.21 -15.03
C ILE A 47 -0.30 -2.78 -13.62
N ASP A 48 0.50 -2.15 -12.76
CA ASP A 48 0.59 -2.50 -11.35
C ASP A 48 -0.32 -1.58 -10.52
N GLU A 49 -0.86 -2.11 -9.41
CA GLU A 49 -1.76 -1.41 -8.50
C GLU A 49 -2.98 -0.82 -9.23
N GLN A 50 -3.79 -1.69 -9.78
CA GLN A 50 -4.94 -1.38 -10.64
C GLN A 50 -5.89 -0.30 -10.08
N HIS A 51 -6.08 -0.23 -8.76
CA HIS A 51 -6.96 0.77 -8.15
C HIS A 51 -6.58 2.22 -8.46
N ARG A 52 -5.37 2.44 -8.96
CA ARG A 52 -4.87 3.74 -9.46
C ARG A 52 -5.16 3.98 -10.95
N PHE A 53 -5.73 2.97 -11.64
CA PHE A 53 -5.99 3.00 -13.08
C PHE A 53 -7.48 2.76 -13.37
N GLY A 54 -8.21 3.82 -13.72
CA GLY A 54 -9.63 3.73 -14.08
C GLY A 54 -9.88 3.02 -15.43
N VAL A 55 -11.14 2.68 -15.69
CA VAL A 55 -11.58 2.04 -16.95
C VAL A 55 -11.20 2.90 -18.17
N ALA A 56 -11.38 4.21 -18.10
CA ALA A 56 -11.04 5.15 -19.17
C ALA A 56 -9.54 5.13 -19.50
N GLN A 57 -8.68 4.96 -18.52
CA GLN A 57 -7.23 4.91 -18.70
C GLN A 57 -6.77 3.61 -19.39
N ARG A 58 -7.45 2.49 -19.11
CA ARG A 58 -7.20 1.22 -19.82
C ARG A 58 -7.65 1.32 -21.28
N ALA A 59 -8.85 1.88 -21.53
CA ALA A 59 -9.33 2.13 -22.86
C ALA A 59 -8.37 3.02 -23.69
N ALA A 60 -7.78 4.03 -23.05
CA ALA A 60 -6.76 4.87 -23.68
C ALA A 60 -5.50 4.09 -24.07
N LEU A 61 -5.09 3.07 -23.30
CA LEU A 61 -3.97 2.20 -23.69
C LEU A 61 -4.32 1.30 -24.87
N TRP A 62 -5.54 0.76 -24.95
CA TRP A 62 -6.00 0.00 -26.12
C TRP A 62 -6.02 0.83 -27.39
N ALA A 63 -6.42 2.09 -27.29
CA ALA A 63 -6.48 3.01 -28.44
C ALA A 63 -5.10 3.44 -28.98
N LYS A 64 -4.00 3.13 -28.27
CA LYS A 64 -2.64 3.52 -28.68
C LYS A 64 -2.01 2.59 -29.74
N SER A 65 -2.68 1.56 -30.16
CA SER A 65 -2.19 0.63 -31.18
C SER A 65 -3.30 0.20 -32.13
N GLU A 66 -2.99 0.02 -33.39
CA GLU A 66 -3.93 -0.50 -34.39
C GLU A 66 -4.41 -1.93 -34.05
N ARG A 67 -3.53 -2.73 -33.47
CA ARG A 67 -3.85 -4.03 -32.90
C ARG A 67 -3.90 -3.90 -31.38
N PRO A 68 -5.00 -4.28 -30.72
CA PRO A 68 -5.10 -4.20 -29.27
C PRO A 68 -3.92 -4.91 -28.59
N PRO A 69 -3.17 -4.25 -27.69
CA PRO A 69 -2.09 -4.89 -26.97
C PRO A 69 -2.65 -5.88 -25.93
N HIS A 70 -1.86 -6.86 -25.57
CA HIS A 70 -2.14 -7.67 -24.38
C HIS A 70 -2.03 -6.78 -23.13
N ILE A 71 -2.98 -6.90 -22.22
CA ILE A 71 -2.97 -6.12 -20.97
C ILE A 71 -2.89 -7.09 -19.79
N LEU A 72 -1.83 -6.96 -19.01
CA LEU A 72 -1.67 -7.61 -17.73
C LEU A 72 -1.95 -6.60 -16.62
N VAL A 73 -2.98 -6.84 -15.85
CA VAL A 73 -3.32 -6.02 -14.69
C VAL A 73 -2.95 -6.78 -13.43
N MET A 74 -2.19 -6.14 -12.55
CA MET A 74 -1.77 -6.71 -11.28
C MET A 74 -2.34 -5.87 -10.12
N THR A 75 -2.70 -6.54 -9.05
CA THR A 75 -3.11 -5.88 -7.81
C THR A 75 -2.69 -6.69 -6.59
N ALA A 76 -2.19 -6.01 -5.58
CA ALA A 76 -1.94 -6.61 -4.28
C ALA A 76 -3.18 -6.59 -3.38
N THR A 77 -4.22 -5.85 -3.77
CA THR A 77 -5.52 -5.85 -3.07
C THR A 77 -6.41 -6.91 -3.74
N PRO A 78 -6.64 -8.06 -3.11
CA PRO A 78 -7.48 -9.09 -3.70
C PRO A 78 -8.89 -8.56 -3.94
N ILE A 79 -9.41 -8.82 -5.12
CA ILE A 79 -10.79 -8.54 -5.47
C ILE A 79 -11.52 -9.89 -5.38
N PRO A 80 -12.66 -9.99 -4.66
CA PRO A 80 -13.44 -11.22 -4.65
C PRO A 80 -13.68 -11.74 -6.07
N ARG A 81 -13.47 -13.04 -6.30
CA ARG A 81 -13.55 -13.62 -7.66
C ARG A 81 -14.87 -13.29 -8.34
N THR A 82 -15.97 -13.33 -7.59
CA THR A 82 -17.31 -12.99 -8.11
C THR A 82 -17.39 -11.54 -8.60
N LEU A 83 -16.79 -10.61 -7.84
CA LEU A 83 -16.75 -9.19 -8.22
C LEU A 83 -15.80 -8.97 -9.40
N ALA A 84 -14.68 -9.69 -9.44
CA ALA A 84 -13.75 -9.63 -10.57
C ALA A 84 -14.39 -10.07 -11.88
N MET A 85 -15.17 -11.16 -11.87
CA MET A 85 -15.90 -11.63 -13.05
C MET A 85 -16.98 -10.66 -13.51
N THR A 86 -17.61 -9.93 -12.58
CA THR A 86 -18.61 -8.92 -12.91
C THR A 86 -18.01 -7.64 -13.46
N LEU A 87 -16.89 -7.17 -12.86
CA LEU A 87 -16.25 -5.91 -13.26
C LEU A 87 -15.32 -6.04 -14.48
N TYR A 88 -14.84 -7.25 -14.77
CA TYR A 88 -13.79 -7.51 -15.77
C TYR A 88 -14.16 -8.69 -16.67
N GLY A 89 -15.44 -8.86 -17.00
CA GLY A 89 -16.00 -10.02 -17.72
C GLY A 89 -15.20 -10.54 -18.92
N ASP A 90 -14.34 -9.71 -19.50
CA ASP A 90 -13.48 -10.05 -20.65
C ASP A 90 -12.02 -10.38 -20.26
N LEU A 91 -11.69 -10.45 -18.95
CA LEU A 91 -10.33 -10.74 -18.47
C LEU A 91 -10.24 -12.12 -17.81
N ASP A 92 -9.24 -12.90 -18.22
CA ASP A 92 -8.84 -14.10 -17.49
C ASP A 92 -8.19 -13.74 -16.17
N VAL A 93 -8.54 -14.44 -15.10
CA VAL A 93 -8.00 -14.20 -13.75
C VAL A 93 -7.03 -15.31 -13.36
N SER A 94 -5.80 -14.92 -13.09
CA SER A 94 -4.78 -15.78 -12.49
C SER A 94 -4.53 -15.37 -11.06
N VAL A 95 -4.41 -16.33 -10.15
CA VAL A 95 -4.21 -16.11 -8.73
C VAL A 95 -2.84 -16.64 -8.32
N ILE A 96 -2.07 -15.80 -7.61
CA ILE A 96 -0.85 -16.21 -6.91
C ILE A 96 -1.22 -16.43 -5.45
N ASP A 97 -1.33 -17.69 -5.03
CA ASP A 97 -1.83 -18.11 -3.71
C ASP A 97 -0.72 -18.68 -2.80
N GLU A 98 0.50 -18.79 -3.32
CA GLU A 98 1.66 -19.27 -2.57
C GLU A 98 2.62 -18.14 -2.20
N LEU A 99 3.23 -18.26 -1.02
CA LEU A 99 4.32 -17.39 -0.64
C LEU A 99 5.63 -17.80 -1.35
N PRO A 100 6.50 -16.83 -1.69
CA PRO A 100 7.83 -17.15 -2.19
C PRO A 100 8.60 -18.06 -1.23
N PRO A 101 9.49 -18.94 -1.73
CA PRO A 101 10.27 -19.83 -0.89
C PRO A 101 11.02 -19.10 0.23
N GLY A 102 10.98 -19.67 1.43
CA GLY A 102 11.64 -19.10 2.62
C GLY A 102 10.89 -17.99 3.33
N ARG A 103 9.76 -17.51 2.81
CA ARG A 103 8.88 -16.56 3.53
C ARG A 103 8.00 -17.29 4.54
N LYS A 104 7.79 -16.62 5.68
CA LYS A 104 6.86 -17.08 6.72
C LYS A 104 5.62 -16.20 6.74
N PRO A 105 4.43 -16.77 7.01
CA PRO A 105 3.23 -15.97 7.24
C PRO A 105 3.46 -14.94 8.35
N VAL A 106 2.91 -13.74 8.18
CA VAL A 106 2.96 -12.70 9.22
C VAL A 106 2.00 -13.08 10.33
N LEU A 107 2.49 -13.11 11.57
CA LEU A 107 1.64 -13.30 12.75
C LEU A 107 0.96 -11.97 13.08
N THR A 108 -0.36 -11.95 12.98
CA THR A 108 -1.16 -10.78 13.35
C THR A 108 -1.68 -10.96 14.78
N LEU A 109 -1.47 -9.95 15.62
CA LEU A 109 -1.86 -9.94 17.02
C LEU A 109 -2.72 -8.72 17.31
N HIS A 110 -3.75 -8.87 18.12
CA HIS A 110 -4.54 -7.77 18.63
C HIS A 110 -4.09 -7.42 20.05
N LYS A 111 -3.97 -6.12 20.33
CA LYS A 111 -3.72 -5.58 21.67
C LYS A 111 -4.62 -4.38 21.94
N TYR A 112 -5.02 -4.21 23.18
CA TYR A 112 -5.72 -3.01 23.63
C TYR A 112 -4.73 -1.93 24.08
N ASP A 113 -5.17 -0.68 24.06
CA ASP A 113 -4.40 0.48 24.49
C ASP A 113 -3.85 0.41 25.91
N ASN A 114 -4.52 -0.32 26.82
CA ASN A 114 -4.02 -0.59 28.18
C ASN A 114 -2.84 -1.59 28.22
N GLN A 115 -2.49 -2.21 27.11
CA GLN A 115 -1.40 -3.19 26.99
C GLN A 115 -0.11 -2.60 26.39
N MET A 116 -0.01 -1.27 26.27
CA MET A 116 1.12 -0.59 25.61
C MET A 116 2.47 -0.92 26.27
N ALA A 117 2.53 -1.10 27.60
CA ALA A 117 3.78 -1.45 28.27
C ALA A 117 4.38 -2.77 27.74
N SER A 118 3.55 -3.80 27.54
CA SER A 118 3.99 -5.08 26.99
C SER A 118 4.35 -4.97 25.50
N LEU A 119 3.69 -4.09 24.75
CA LEU A 119 4.01 -3.81 23.36
C LEU A 119 5.39 -3.15 23.24
N TYR A 120 5.66 -2.13 24.06
CA TYR A 120 6.94 -1.43 24.04
C TYR A 120 8.12 -2.34 24.45
N ALA A 121 7.90 -3.23 25.43
CA ALA A 121 8.89 -4.25 25.78
C ALA A 121 9.17 -5.19 24.60
N GLY A 122 8.14 -5.63 23.87
CA GLY A 122 8.29 -6.46 22.67
C GLY A 122 9.01 -5.73 21.55
N ILE A 123 8.70 -4.45 21.29
CA ILE A 123 9.41 -3.61 20.31
C ILE A 123 10.89 -3.52 20.69
N THR A 124 11.20 -3.21 21.96
CA THR A 124 12.57 -3.13 22.44
C THR A 124 13.36 -4.40 22.21
N GLN A 125 12.75 -5.55 22.51
CA GLN A 125 13.37 -6.85 22.24
C GLN A 125 13.67 -7.04 20.75
N GLN A 126 12.69 -6.77 19.87
CA GLN A 126 12.86 -6.96 18.43
C GLN A 126 13.94 -6.04 17.85
N VAL A 127 14.02 -4.79 18.32
CA VAL A 127 15.05 -3.86 17.87
C VAL A 127 16.44 -4.27 18.40
N ASN A 128 16.55 -4.76 19.63
CA ASN A 128 17.80 -5.29 20.18
C ASN A 128 18.28 -6.56 19.43
N GLU A 129 17.35 -7.35 18.86
CA GLU A 129 17.66 -8.46 17.94
C GLU A 129 18.10 -8.00 16.54
N GLY A 130 18.25 -6.69 16.34
CA GLY A 130 18.67 -6.07 15.07
C GLY A 130 17.56 -5.91 14.05
N ARG A 131 16.29 -5.97 14.45
CA ARG A 131 15.13 -5.78 13.56
C ARG A 131 14.68 -4.33 13.50
N GLN A 132 13.91 -4.00 12.48
CA GLN A 132 13.31 -2.68 12.32
C GLN A 132 11.79 -2.75 12.45
N VAL A 133 11.20 -1.64 12.89
CA VAL A 133 9.80 -1.55 13.28
C VAL A 133 9.13 -0.38 12.56
N TYR A 134 7.93 -0.64 12.01
CA TYR A 134 7.00 0.41 11.58
C TYR A 134 5.98 0.66 12.70
N ILE A 135 5.71 1.94 12.97
CA ILE A 135 4.60 2.36 13.83
C ILE A 135 3.72 3.32 13.02
N VAL A 136 2.48 2.91 12.78
CA VAL A 136 1.55 3.64 11.91
C VAL A 136 0.45 4.27 12.74
N PHE A 137 0.27 5.57 12.55
CA PHE A 137 -0.84 6.35 13.09
C PHE A 137 -1.94 6.50 12.04
N PRO A 138 -3.23 6.47 12.43
CA PRO A 138 -4.32 6.74 11.50
C PRO A 138 -4.29 8.18 11.00
N LEU A 139 -4.84 8.40 9.81
CA LEU A 139 -5.23 9.73 9.35
C LEU A 139 -6.69 9.96 9.74
N ILE A 140 -6.98 11.15 10.27
CA ILE A 140 -8.34 11.63 10.51
C ILE A 140 -8.66 12.53 9.31
N GLU A 141 -9.37 12.01 8.30
CA GLU A 141 -9.56 12.66 7.00
C GLU A 141 -10.12 14.09 7.08
N GLU A 142 -10.84 14.43 8.16
CA GLU A 142 -11.51 15.72 8.32
C GLU A 142 -10.56 16.88 8.70
N ASN A 143 -9.35 16.60 9.22
CA ASN A 143 -8.46 17.67 9.66
C ASN A 143 -6.96 17.32 9.56
N LYS A 144 -6.38 17.55 8.38
CA LYS A 144 -4.94 17.31 8.10
C LYS A 144 -3.97 17.98 9.09
N LYS A 145 -4.35 19.10 9.70
CA LYS A 145 -3.53 19.76 10.72
C LYS A 145 -3.53 19.00 12.04
N MET A 146 -4.69 18.43 12.39
CA MET A 146 -4.85 17.65 13.61
C MET A 146 -4.11 16.31 13.51
N ASP A 147 -4.12 15.67 12.34
CA ASP A 147 -3.37 14.45 12.06
C ASP A 147 -1.87 14.66 12.21
N LEU A 148 -1.37 15.78 11.68
CA LEU A 148 0.04 16.12 11.82
C LEU A 148 0.41 16.35 13.29
N LYS A 149 -0.43 17.08 14.03
CA LYS A 149 -0.23 17.32 15.46
C LYS A 149 -0.19 16.01 16.25
N ASN A 150 -1.14 15.11 16.02
CA ASN A 150 -1.21 13.80 16.66
C ASN A 150 0.04 12.95 16.35
N LEU A 151 0.49 12.98 15.10
CA LEU A 151 1.73 12.30 14.70
C LEU A 151 2.95 12.90 15.41
N GLU A 152 3.08 14.23 15.45
CA GLU A 152 4.22 14.92 16.09
C GLU A 152 4.25 14.63 17.59
N GLU A 153 3.13 14.75 18.29
CA GLU A 153 3.01 14.42 19.72
C GLU A 153 3.34 12.94 19.97
N GLY A 154 2.80 12.05 19.15
CA GLY A 154 3.10 10.62 19.23
C GLY A 154 4.56 10.29 18.95
N TYR A 155 5.16 10.94 17.95
CA TYR A 155 6.57 10.79 17.64
C TYR A 155 7.47 11.23 18.82
N GLU A 156 7.20 12.41 19.40
CA GLU A 156 7.93 12.89 20.56
C GLU A 156 7.78 11.95 21.78
N GLN A 157 6.58 11.43 21.99
CA GLN A 157 6.34 10.44 23.04
C GLN A 157 7.15 9.17 22.80
N LEU A 158 7.17 8.64 21.57
CA LEU A 158 7.93 7.46 21.21
C LEU A 158 9.45 7.69 21.37
N CYS A 159 9.96 8.89 21.06
CA CYS A 159 11.35 9.26 21.31
C CYS A 159 11.69 9.21 22.81
N ARG A 160 10.76 9.61 23.69
CA ARG A 160 10.95 9.52 25.16
C ARG A 160 10.88 8.08 25.67
N ILE A 161 10.03 7.24 25.05
CA ILE A 161 9.88 5.83 25.41
C ILE A 161 11.09 5.01 24.96
N PHE A 162 11.65 5.32 23.78
CA PHE A 162 12.77 4.61 23.18
C PHE A 162 14.03 5.50 23.02
N PRO A 163 14.56 6.07 24.10
CA PRO A 163 15.69 7.01 24.01
C PRO A 163 16.98 6.35 23.48
N GLN A 164 17.07 5.01 23.57
CA GLN A 164 18.21 4.21 23.09
C GLN A 164 18.17 3.94 21.58
N PHE A 165 17.04 4.18 20.90
CA PHE A 165 16.88 3.93 19.47
C PHE A 165 16.73 5.22 18.69
N LYS A 166 17.11 5.17 17.42
CA LYS A 166 16.92 6.30 16.50
C LYS A 166 15.62 6.10 15.74
N LEU A 167 14.79 7.11 15.75
CA LEU A 167 13.51 7.13 15.07
C LEU A 167 13.57 8.04 13.83
N SER A 168 12.88 7.63 12.76
CA SER A 168 12.52 8.46 11.61
C SER A 168 11.01 8.68 11.60
N LYS A 169 10.56 9.78 10.99
CA LYS A 169 9.14 10.03 10.77
C LYS A 169 8.85 10.35 9.32
N VAL A 170 7.71 9.85 8.81
CA VAL A 170 7.25 10.09 7.43
C VAL A 170 5.75 10.34 7.41
N HIS A 171 5.33 11.43 6.79
CA HIS A 171 3.91 11.78 6.64
C HIS A 171 3.61 12.47 5.30
N GLY A 172 2.31 12.55 4.95
CA GLY A 172 1.88 13.03 3.64
C GLY A 172 2.25 14.47 3.30
N GLN A 173 2.42 15.33 4.30
CA GLN A 173 2.73 16.76 4.11
C GLN A 173 4.24 17.06 3.94
N MET A 174 5.12 16.07 4.14
CA MET A 174 6.56 16.24 3.92
C MET A 174 6.84 16.46 2.43
N LYS A 175 7.84 17.31 2.16
CA LYS A 175 8.36 17.46 0.79
C LYS A 175 8.98 16.15 0.32
N PRO A 176 8.89 15.82 -1.00
CA PRO A 176 9.39 14.55 -1.51
C PRO A 176 10.84 14.23 -1.12
N LYS A 177 11.73 15.22 -1.17
CA LYS A 177 13.15 15.06 -0.78
C LYS A 177 13.35 14.76 0.70
N GLU A 178 12.54 15.37 1.58
CA GLU A 178 12.60 15.12 3.03
C GLU A 178 12.11 13.71 3.34
N LYS A 179 10.99 13.31 2.69
CA LYS A 179 10.44 11.96 2.80
C LYS A 179 11.45 10.90 2.34
N GLU A 180 12.10 11.13 1.20
CA GLU A 180 13.14 10.24 0.66
C GLU A 180 14.33 10.12 1.62
N ALA A 181 14.81 11.24 2.19
CA ALA A 181 15.91 11.25 3.14
C ALA A 181 15.59 10.48 4.44
N GLU A 182 14.36 10.64 5.00
CA GLU A 182 13.95 9.89 6.19
C GLU A 182 13.78 8.39 5.89
N MET A 183 13.23 8.05 4.73
CA MET A 183 13.13 6.66 4.27
C MET A 183 14.51 6.03 4.05
N GLU A 184 15.47 6.76 3.47
CA GLU A 184 16.83 6.27 3.27
C GLU A 184 17.51 5.94 4.61
N LYS A 185 17.33 6.78 5.64
CA LYS A 185 17.84 6.48 7.00
C LYS A 185 17.29 5.15 7.51
N PHE A 186 16.02 4.89 7.29
CA PHE A 186 15.40 3.64 7.72
C PHE A 186 15.88 2.45 6.87
N VAL A 187 15.89 2.56 5.56
CA VAL A 187 16.37 1.50 4.65
C VAL A 187 17.81 1.10 4.94
N THR A 188 18.68 2.09 5.22
CA THR A 188 20.11 1.86 5.53
C THR A 188 20.35 1.42 6.97
N GLY A 189 19.31 1.28 7.80
CA GLY A 189 19.42 0.86 9.21
C GLY A 189 19.95 1.94 10.14
N LYS A 190 20.12 3.20 9.67
CA LYS A 190 20.52 4.33 10.51
C LYS A 190 19.46 4.66 11.57
N THR A 191 18.21 4.35 11.30
CA THR A 191 17.09 4.41 12.23
C THR A 191 16.42 3.05 12.34
N GLN A 192 15.99 2.68 13.54
CA GLN A 192 15.43 1.37 13.86
C GLN A 192 13.91 1.37 13.85
N ILE A 193 13.30 2.51 14.10
CA ILE A 193 11.84 2.66 14.16
C ILE A 193 11.43 3.75 13.17
N LEU A 194 10.50 3.43 12.29
CA LEU A 194 9.87 4.40 11.40
C LEU A 194 8.44 4.66 11.85
N VAL A 195 8.19 5.91 12.22
CA VAL A 195 6.86 6.40 12.60
C VAL A 195 6.23 7.07 11.38
N ALA A 196 5.01 6.65 11.03
CA ALA A 196 4.38 7.19 9.83
C ALA A 196 2.85 7.29 9.96
N THR A 197 2.25 8.10 9.12
CA THR A 197 0.83 7.99 8.79
C THR A 197 0.63 6.94 7.69
N THR A 198 -0.60 6.71 7.23
CA THR A 198 -0.97 5.72 6.20
C THR A 198 -0.18 5.81 4.88
N VAL A 199 0.61 6.86 4.70
CA VAL A 199 1.40 7.15 3.49
C VAL A 199 2.61 6.21 3.29
N ILE A 200 2.72 5.08 4.01
CA ILE A 200 3.72 4.03 3.71
C ILE A 200 3.35 3.29 2.39
N GLU A 201 2.76 4.00 1.47
CA GLU A 201 2.53 3.54 0.10
C GLU A 201 3.81 3.54 -0.75
N VAL A 202 4.91 4.06 -0.21
CA VAL A 202 6.19 4.07 -0.91
C VAL A 202 6.69 2.64 -1.01
N GLY A 203 6.74 2.11 -2.20
CA GLY A 203 7.12 0.72 -2.53
C GLY A 203 8.56 0.34 -2.19
N VAL A 204 9.10 0.89 -1.10
CA VAL A 204 10.44 0.59 -0.63
C VAL A 204 10.44 -0.73 0.11
N ASN A 205 11.25 -1.65 -0.39
CA ASN A 205 11.44 -2.94 0.25
C ASN A 205 12.48 -2.82 1.38
N VAL A 206 12.05 -3.09 2.62
CA VAL A 206 12.94 -3.13 3.79
C VAL A 206 12.86 -4.54 4.41
N PRO A 207 13.68 -5.50 3.95
CA PRO A 207 13.61 -6.89 4.39
C PRO A 207 13.81 -7.08 5.90
N ASN A 208 14.55 -6.15 6.53
CA ASN A 208 14.82 -6.17 7.97
C ASN A 208 13.67 -5.62 8.82
N ALA A 209 12.70 -4.92 8.22
CA ALA A 209 11.50 -4.46 8.90
C ALA A 209 10.52 -5.62 9.08
N SER A 210 10.52 -6.20 10.26
CA SER A 210 9.76 -7.41 10.59
C SER A 210 8.61 -7.17 11.57
N VAL A 211 8.44 -5.95 12.07
CA VAL A 211 7.35 -5.59 12.97
C VAL A 211 6.58 -4.40 12.41
N MET A 212 5.27 -4.57 12.31
CA MET A 212 4.31 -3.52 11.98
C MET A 212 3.40 -3.31 13.18
N VAL A 213 3.35 -2.10 13.71
CA VAL A 213 2.40 -1.69 14.75
C VAL A 213 1.43 -0.70 14.13
N ILE A 214 0.14 -0.97 14.21
CA ILE A 214 -0.92 -0.09 13.71
C ILE A 214 -1.70 0.41 14.91
N LEU A 215 -1.55 1.68 15.23
CA LEU A 215 -2.26 2.32 16.33
C LEU A 215 -3.66 2.72 15.88
N ASP A 216 -4.62 2.68 16.79
CA ASP A 216 -6.03 2.94 16.49
C ASP A 216 -6.52 2.13 15.28
N ALA A 217 -6.20 0.84 15.24
CA ALA A 217 -6.49 -0.04 14.11
C ALA A 217 -7.97 -0.10 13.74
N GLN A 218 -8.89 0.24 14.67
CA GLN A 218 -10.33 0.35 14.42
C GLN A 218 -10.70 1.41 13.39
N ARG A 219 -9.81 2.37 13.13
CA ARG A 219 -10.03 3.45 12.15
C ARG A 219 -9.66 3.07 10.72
N PHE A 220 -9.07 1.91 10.52
CA PHE A 220 -8.64 1.43 9.21
C PHE A 220 -9.65 0.46 8.61
N GLY A 221 -9.83 0.51 7.30
CA GLY A 221 -10.52 -0.52 6.55
C GLY A 221 -9.69 -1.80 6.42
N LEU A 222 -10.34 -2.94 6.17
CA LEU A 222 -9.68 -4.23 6.02
C LEU A 222 -8.60 -4.22 4.92
N SER A 223 -8.89 -3.63 3.78
CA SER A 223 -7.93 -3.49 2.68
C SER A 223 -6.68 -2.72 3.10
N GLN A 224 -6.84 -1.62 3.87
CA GLN A 224 -5.71 -0.83 4.37
C GLN A 224 -4.87 -1.62 5.38
N LEU A 225 -5.52 -2.31 6.32
CA LEU A 225 -4.83 -3.17 7.29
C LEU A 225 -4.03 -4.28 6.59
N HIS A 226 -4.63 -4.90 5.56
CA HIS A 226 -3.97 -5.93 4.77
C HIS A 226 -2.74 -5.38 4.02
N GLN A 227 -2.87 -4.22 3.38
CA GLN A 227 -1.75 -3.56 2.70
C GLN A 227 -0.61 -3.19 3.66
N LEU A 228 -0.94 -2.64 4.84
CA LEU A 228 0.05 -2.30 5.87
C LEU A 228 0.75 -3.56 6.38
N ARG A 229 0.00 -4.64 6.69
CA ARG A 229 0.57 -5.93 7.06
C ARG A 229 1.54 -6.45 5.99
N GLY A 230 1.21 -6.30 4.72
CA GLY A 230 2.06 -6.70 3.59
C GLY A 230 3.37 -5.92 3.44
N ARG A 231 3.59 -4.87 4.24
CA ARG A 231 4.86 -4.13 4.27
C ARG A 231 5.94 -4.84 5.08
N VAL A 232 5.56 -5.77 5.94
CA VAL A 232 6.47 -6.67 6.66
C VAL A 232 6.37 -8.09 6.10
N GLY A 233 7.20 -9.03 6.57
CA GLY A 233 7.20 -10.40 6.09
C GLY A 233 7.94 -10.59 4.75
N ARG A 234 8.81 -9.66 4.39
CA ARG A 234 9.58 -9.73 3.13
C ARG A 234 10.94 -10.43 3.29
N GLY A 235 11.33 -10.75 4.52
CA GLY A 235 12.52 -11.51 4.85
C GLY A 235 12.18 -12.94 5.30
N ALA A 236 13.22 -13.75 5.54
CA ALA A 236 13.08 -15.13 6.01
C ALA A 236 12.73 -15.26 7.51
N ARG A 237 12.85 -14.18 8.28
CA ARG A 237 12.54 -14.16 9.72
C ARG A 237 11.04 -14.03 9.97
N GLN A 238 10.58 -14.56 11.12
CA GLN A 238 9.20 -14.35 11.55
C GLN A 238 8.89 -12.85 11.67
N SER A 239 7.77 -12.44 11.12
CA SER A 239 7.29 -11.05 11.16
C SER A 239 5.96 -10.95 11.88
N TYR A 240 5.71 -9.80 12.48
CA TYR A 240 4.57 -9.53 13.33
C TYR A 240 3.82 -8.29 12.86
N CYS A 241 2.50 -8.35 12.89
CA CYS A 241 1.61 -7.21 12.71
C CYS A 241 0.77 -7.06 13.98
N ILE A 242 0.92 -5.96 14.70
CA ILE A 242 0.22 -5.71 15.96
C ILE A 242 -0.83 -4.64 15.71
N LEU A 243 -2.09 -5.01 15.85
CA LEU A 243 -3.24 -4.12 15.75
C LEU A 243 -3.57 -3.62 17.16
N VAL A 244 -3.42 -2.32 17.40
CA VAL A 244 -3.74 -1.70 18.67
C VAL A 244 -5.06 -0.97 18.56
N THR A 245 -5.99 -1.23 19.49
CA THR A 245 -7.32 -0.61 19.50
C THR A 245 -7.68 -0.08 20.88
N GLY A 246 -8.62 0.84 20.94
CA GLY A 246 -9.31 1.15 22.18
C GLY A 246 -10.13 -0.04 22.68
N TYR A 247 -10.59 0.05 23.93
CA TYR A 247 -11.30 -1.04 24.58
C TYR A 247 -12.75 -1.22 24.08
N GLN A 248 -13.40 -0.11 23.71
CA GLN A 248 -14.78 -0.13 23.22
C GLN A 248 -14.79 -0.25 21.68
N LEU A 249 -15.14 -1.42 21.19
CA LEU A 249 -15.24 -1.70 19.75
C LEU A 249 -16.68 -2.08 19.39
N SER A 250 -17.15 -1.59 18.25
CA SER A 250 -18.39 -2.10 17.65
C SER A 250 -18.21 -3.56 17.20
N GLU A 251 -19.30 -4.30 17.06
CA GLU A 251 -19.26 -5.69 16.60
C GLU A 251 -18.61 -5.85 15.24
N ASP A 252 -18.85 -4.92 14.31
CA ASP A 252 -18.23 -4.95 12.97
C ASP A 252 -16.73 -4.66 13.04
N THR A 253 -16.30 -3.80 13.95
CA THR A 253 -14.88 -3.55 14.17
C THR A 253 -14.20 -4.79 14.76
N LYS A 254 -14.83 -5.47 15.74
CA LYS A 254 -14.30 -6.73 16.28
C LYS A 254 -14.13 -7.76 15.17
N LYS A 255 -15.16 -7.98 14.35
CA LYS A 255 -15.09 -8.89 13.19
C LYS A 255 -13.94 -8.55 12.25
N ARG A 256 -13.70 -7.24 11.98
CA ARG A 256 -12.56 -6.80 11.14
C ARG A 256 -11.22 -7.14 11.76
N ILE A 257 -11.06 -6.91 13.05
CA ILE A 257 -9.82 -7.23 13.76
C ILE A 257 -9.61 -8.75 13.81
N ASP A 258 -10.66 -9.50 14.13
CA ASP A 258 -10.59 -10.96 14.22
C ASP A 258 -10.20 -11.59 12.88
N ILE A 259 -10.81 -11.22 11.78
CA ILE A 259 -10.45 -11.75 10.45
C ILE A 259 -8.99 -11.43 10.09
N MET A 260 -8.47 -10.28 10.49
CA MET A 260 -7.07 -9.92 10.28
C MET A 260 -6.12 -10.79 11.10
N CYS A 261 -6.52 -11.22 12.30
CA CYS A 261 -5.76 -12.14 13.14
C CYS A 261 -5.83 -13.59 12.66
N ASP A 262 -6.99 -14.01 12.16
CA ASP A 262 -7.28 -15.41 11.80
C ASP A 262 -6.66 -15.83 10.47
N THR A 263 -6.47 -14.91 9.51
CA THR A 263 -6.00 -15.28 8.19
C THR A 263 -5.00 -14.29 7.57
N ASN A 264 -4.07 -14.86 6.79
CA ASN A 264 -3.21 -14.10 5.89
C ASN A 264 -3.75 -14.09 4.45
N ASP A 265 -4.79 -14.86 4.15
CA ASP A 265 -5.40 -14.96 2.83
C ASP A 265 -6.14 -13.66 2.50
N GLY A 266 -5.62 -12.92 1.52
CA GLY A 266 -6.19 -11.65 1.09
C GLY A 266 -7.57 -11.79 0.46
N PHE A 267 -7.89 -12.92 -0.20
CA PHE A 267 -9.23 -13.15 -0.77
C PHE A 267 -10.29 -13.31 0.32
N ARG A 268 -9.98 -14.05 1.38
CA ARG A 268 -10.88 -14.15 2.54
C ARG A 268 -11.10 -12.81 3.23
N ILE A 269 -10.06 -11.97 3.30
CA ILE A 269 -10.15 -10.62 3.85
C ILE A 269 -11.03 -9.73 2.95
N ALA A 270 -10.85 -9.79 1.64
CA ALA A 270 -11.66 -9.03 0.69
C ALA A 270 -13.13 -9.45 0.68
N GLU A 271 -13.41 -10.74 0.78
CA GLU A 271 -14.79 -11.26 0.91
C GLU A 271 -15.44 -10.80 2.22
N ALA A 272 -14.68 -10.78 3.32
CA ALA A 272 -15.16 -10.27 4.60
C ALA A 272 -15.43 -8.75 4.54
N ASP A 273 -14.54 -7.98 3.89
CA ASP A 273 -14.73 -6.54 3.69
C ASP A 273 -16.02 -6.26 2.91
N LEU A 274 -16.26 -7.00 1.82
CA LEU A 274 -17.47 -6.89 1.02
C LEU A 274 -18.75 -7.22 1.83
N LYS A 275 -18.72 -8.28 2.64
CA LYS A 275 -19.85 -8.67 3.48
C LYS A 275 -20.14 -7.66 4.59
N LEU A 276 -19.11 -7.06 5.18
CA LEU A 276 -19.27 -6.06 6.26
C LEU A 276 -19.76 -4.71 5.76
N ARG A 277 -19.42 -4.32 4.52
CA ARG A 277 -19.93 -3.09 3.89
C ARG A 277 -21.39 -3.19 3.49
N GLY A 278 -21.87 -4.40 3.22
CA GLY A 278 -23.24 -4.65 2.76
C GLY A 278 -23.49 -4.28 1.28
N PRO A 279 -24.65 -4.68 0.72
CA PRO A 279 -24.97 -4.46 -0.69
C PRO A 279 -25.19 -2.99 -1.08
N GLY A 280 -25.42 -2.08 -0.12
CA GLY A 280 -25.67 -0.65 -0.39
C GLY A 280 -24.42 0.14 -0.80
N ASP A 281 -23.23 -0.33 -0.45
CA ASP A 281 -21.97 0.34 -0.82
C ASP A 281 -21.42 -0.12 -2.19
N LEU A 282 -22.05 -1.11 -2.83
CA LEU A 282 -21.70 -1.51 -4.20
C LEU A 282 -22.13 -0.46 -5.24
N GLU A 283 -23.14 0.36 -4.93
CA GLU A 283 -23.57 1.51 -5.73
C GLU A 283 -22.76 2.78 -5.44
N GLY A 284 -21.95 2.78 -4.39
CA GLY A 284 -21.08 3.88 -3.99
C GLY A 284 -19.88 4.03 -4.90
N THR A 285 -20.07 4.64 -6.03
CA THR A 285 -19.07 5.09 -7.02
C THR A 285 -18.04 6.09 -6.49
N GLN A 286 -17.93 6.28 -5.18
CA GLN A 286 -17.01 7.25 -4.57
C GLN A 286 -15.55 6.82 -4.53
N GLN A 287 -15.20 5.58 -4.90
CA GLN A 287 -13.78 5.20 -5.05
C GLN A 287 -13.16 5.56 -6.39
N SER A 288 -13.90 6.03 -7.38
CA SER A 288 -13.37 6.39 -8.70
C SER A 288 -14.10 7.52 -9.43
N GLY A 289 -14.82 8.38 -8.75
CA GLY A 289 -15.24 9.68 -9.31
C GLY A 289 -16.05 9.69 -10.61
N MET A 290 -16.76 8.61 -10.97
CA MET A 290 -17.69 8.61 -12.11
C MET A 290 -18.98 7.88 -11.78
N ALA A 291 -20.11 8.59 -11.91
CA ALA A 291 -21.42 7.98 -11.96
C ALA A 291 -21.54 7.11 -13.22
N PHE A 292 -22.04 5.89 -13.05
CA PHE A 292 -22.56 5.11 -14.18
C PHE A 292 -23.96 5.66 -14.48
N ASP A 293 -24.10 6.44 -15.55
CA ASP A 293 -25.39 6.62 -16.20
C ASP A 293 -25.69 5.35 -17.00
N LEU A 294 -26.80 4.70 -16.64
CA LEU A 294 -27.42 3.62 -17.41
C LEU A 294 -28.07 4.18 -18.67
#